data_83d37b3405e37393cb118bbce967c7e2
#
_entry.id   83d37b3405e37393cb118bbce967c7e2
#
_cell.length_a   1.000
_cell.length_b   1.000
_cell.length_c   1.000
_cell.angle_alpha   90.00
_cell.angle_beta   90.00
_cell.angle_gamma   90.00
#
_symmetry.space_group_name_H-M   'P 1'
#
loop_
_entity.id
_entity.type
_entity.pdbx_description
1 polymer ?
#
loop_
_entity_poly.entity_id
_entity_poly.type
_entity_poly.pdbx_seq_one_letter_code
_entity_poly.pdbx_strand_id
1 'polypeptide(L)'
;MSHNSFGHLFRFTTWGESHGPSIGCVVDGAPPRIELNENDIQKFLDKRKPGQSKFTSPRKESDEIKILSGIIEEDGKKLTTGTPISLLIENTDQRSKDYSDIEEKFRPGHADYTYFSKYGIRDVRGGGRQSARETAMRVAAGAIARKILPKVEIKGALVQLGEHKINRENWDDSFIEKNAFWSPDPTTIEIWEKYIEDLIKNGDSCGAIIEIIAKNVPIGLGAPVYGKLDAEIANGIMSINAVKGVEIGNGFEAATIKGSENSDQMFMKGDQPSFETNNSGGVLGGISSGQDIVVRFAIKPTSSIRSNQKTVNKSGKNTEISTKGRHDPCVGIRAVPVGEAMIACVLADHFLRDRAQNS
;
A
#
# COMPACT_ATOMS: atom_id res chain seq x y z
N MET A 1 -18.87 11.84 9.20
CA MET A 1 -18.96 11.45 7.77
C MET A 1 -17.91 10.40 7.46
N SER A 2 -18.21 9.46 6.58
CA SER A 2 -17.20 8.53 6.06
C SER A 2 -16.26 9.28 5.11
N HIS A 3 -14.98 8.91 5.09
CA HIS A 3 -13.97 9.48 4.21
C HIS A 3 -13.41 8.37 3.33
N ASN A 4 -13.96 8.21 2.13
CA ASN A 4 -13.63 7.15 1.17
C ASN A 4 -12.94 7.68 -0.10
N SER A 5 -12.65 8.98 -0.15
CA SER A 5 -11.93 9.65 -1.23
C SER A 5 -10.54 10.05 -0.77
N PHE A 6 -9.55 9.93 -1.66
CA PHE A 6 -8.16 10.30 -1.44
C PHE A 6 -7.66 11.15 -2.62
N GLY A 7 -6.77 12.13 -2.35
CA GLY A 7 -6.21 13.05 -3.33
C GLY A 7 -7.05 14.32 -3.55
N HIS A 8 -6.51 15.27 -4.30
CA HIS A 8 -7.13 16.56 -4.60
C HIS A 8 -7.46 16.69 -6.10
N LEU A 9 -6.48 16.85 -6.98
CA LEU A 9 -6.66 16.88 -8.43
C LEU A 9 -6.69 15.47 -9.00
N PHE A 10 -5.69 14.65 -8.72
CA PHE A 10 -5.78 13.20 -8.94
C PHE A 10 -6.42 12.59 -7.70
N ARG A 11 -7.69 12.29 -7.79
CA ARG A 11 -8.43 11.74 -6.65
C ARG A 11 -9.17 10.47 -7.03
N PHE A 12 -9.34 9.60 -6.02
CA PHE A 12 -10.15 8.41 -6.23
C PHE A 12 -11.03 8.13 -5.02
N THR A 13 -12.21 7.58 -5.27
CA THR A 13 -13.17 7.15 -4.25
C THR A 13 -13.35 5.64 -4.37
N THR A 14 -13.07 4.89 -3.29
CA THR A 14 -13.25 3.43 -3.24
C THR A 14 -14.56 3.04 -2.57
N TRP A 15 -15.16 1.96 -3.00
CA TRP A 15 -16.42 1.42 -2.48
C TRP A 15 -16.45 -0.11 -2.53
N GLY A 16 -17.46 -0.71 -1.87
CA GLY A 16 -17.69 -2.14 -1.81
C GLY A 16 -17.03 -2.84 -0.61
N GLU A 17 -17.60 -3.95 -0.20
CA GLU A 17 -17.19 -4.80 0.92
C GLU A 17 -16.49 -6.06 0.42
N SER A 18 -15.61 -6.64 1.25
CA SER A 18 -14.81 -7.82 0.87
C SER A 18 -15.63 -9.06 0.51
N HIS A 19 -16.87 -9.16 1.02
CA HIS A 19 -17.83 -10.24 0.74
C HIS A 19 -19.15 -9.69 0.17
N GLY A 20 -19.14 -8.45 -0.33
CA GLY A 20 -20.18 -7.91 -1.20
C GLY A 20 -20.04 -8.46 -2.63
N PRO A 21 -20.94 -8.12 -3.55
CA PRO A 21 -20.91 -8.60 -4.92
C PRO A 21 -19.65 -8.17 -5.67
N SER A 22 -19.16 -6.97 -5.38
CA SER A 22 -17.99 -6.37 -6.04
C SER A 22 -17.33 -5.32 -5.15
N ILE A 23 -16.10 -4.94 -5.52
CA ILE A 23 -15.42 -3.73 -5.07
C ILE A 23 -15.12 -2.87 -6.27
N GLY A 24 -15.03 -1.56 -6.07
CA GLY A 24 -14.71 -0.66 -7.16
C GLY A 24 -14.10 0.65 -6.70
N CYS A 25 -13.64 1.42 -7.66
CA CYS A 25 -13.29 2.82 -7.45
C CYS A 25 -13.67 3.68 -8.64
N VAL A 26 -13.83 4.95 -8.38
CA VAL A 26 -13.92 5.99 -9.40
C VAL A 26 -12.66 6.86 -9.26
N VAL A 27 -11.88 6.95 -10.34
CA VAL A 27 -10.70 7.82 -10.44
C VAL A 27 -11.09 9.06 -11.23
N ASP A 28 -10.84 10.22 -10.66
CA ASP A 28 -11.11 11.52 -11.26
C ASP A 28 -9.80 12.34 -11.36
N GLY A 29 -9.72 13.25 -12.34
CA GLY A 29 -8.55 14.09 -12.57
C GLY A 29 -7.45 13.44 -13.43
N ALA A 30 -7.66 12.27 -14.00
CA ALA A 30 -6.75 11.73 -15.01
C ALA A 30 -6.81 12.60 -16.28
N PRO A 31 -5.69 13.14 -16.80
CA PRO A 31 -5.69 13.91 -18.04
C PRO A 31 -6.23 13.11 -19.21
N PRO A 32 -6.85 13.77 -20.22
CA PRO A 32 -7.30 13.11 -21.43
C PRO A 32 -6.11 12.61 -22.29
N ARG A 33 -6.40 11.69 -23.23
CA ARG A 33 -5.47 11.16 -24.24
C ARG A 33 -4.32 10.31 -23.69
N ILE A 34 -4.44 9.81 -22.45
CA ILE A 34 -3.53 8.79 -21.92
C ILE A 34 -4.00 7.44 -22.42
N GLU A 35 -3.10 6.67 -23.05
CA GLU A 35 -3.38 5.29 -23.45
C GLU A 35 -3.54 4.41 -22.21
N LEU A 36 -4.73 3.81 -22.05
CA LEU A 36 -5.09 3.01 -20.88
C LEU A 36 -6.05 1.88 -21.27
N ASN A 37 -5.68 0.67 -20.88
CA ASN A 37 -6.52 -0.53 -21.00
C ASN A 37 -6.45 -1.37 -19.73
N GLU A 38 -7.27 -2.42 -19.65
CA GLU A 38 -7.35 -3.31 -18.50
C GLU A 38 -6.01 -3.96 -18.17
N ASN A 39 -5.19 -4.34 -19.16
CA ASN A 39 -3.89 -4.98 -18.96
C ASN A 39 -2.88 -4.04 -18.26
N ASP A 40 -2.98 -2.73 -18.52
CA ASP A 40 -2.14 -1.73 -17.86
C ASP A 40 -2.34 -1.72 -16.35
N ILE A 41 -3.55 -2.03 -15.90
CA ILE A 41 -3.93 -2.09 -14.48
C ILE A 41 -3.70 -3.49 -13.93
N GLN A 42 -4.09 -4.53 -14.69
CA GLN A 42 -4.07 -5.93 -14.26
C GLN A 42 -2.68 -6.39 -13.82
N LYS A 43 -1.62 -6.00 -14.52
CA LYS A 43 -0.25 -6.35 -14.16
C LYS A 43 0.16 -5.92 -12.73
N PHE A 44 -0.41 -4.83 -12.20
CA PHE A 44 -0.18 -4.39 -10.83
C PHE A 44 -1.10 -5.11 -9.84
N LEU A 45 -2.34 -5.38 -10.22
CA LEU A 45 -3.26 -6.20 -9.42
C LEU A 45 -2.75 -7.62 -9.24
N ASP A 46 -2.15 -8.19 -10.28
CA ASP A 46 -1.53 -9.50 -10.23
C ASP A 46 -0.41 -9.59 -9.20
N LYS A 47 0.36 -8.54 -9.02
CA LYS A 47 1.39 -8.45 -7.97
C LYS A 47 0.80 -8.42 -6.55
N ARG A 48 -0.42 -7.87 -6.37
CA ARG A 48 -1.10 -7.74 -5.07
C ARG A 48 -1.96 -8.93 -4.68
N LYS A 49 -2.57 -9.64 -5.64
CA LYS A 49 -3.57 -10.68 -5.38
C LYS A 49 -3.08 -11.77 -4.41
N PRO A 50 -3.99 -12.42 -3.64
CA PRO A 50 -3.62 -13.55 -2.78
C PRO A 50 -3.23 -14.79 -3.59
N GLY A 51 -2.62 -15.78 -2.92
CA GLY A 51 -2.36 -17.10 -3.54
C GLY A 51 -1.14 -17.13 -4.47
N GLN A 52 -0.23 -16.16 -4.39
CA GLN A 52 0.98 -16.12 -5.21
C GLN A 52 2.08 -17.07 -4.73
N SER A 53 2.07 -17.44 -3.46
CA SER A 53 3.04 -18.36 -2.86
C SER A 53 2.42 -19.14 -1.69
N LYS A 54 3.12 -20.18 -1.23
CA LYS A 54 2.75 -20.92 0.00
C LYS A 54 2.79 -20.06 1.27
N PHE A 55 3.40 -18.89 1.20
CA PHE A 55 3.57 -17.94 2.32
C PHE A 55 2.48 -16.87 2.40
N THR A 56 1.54 -16.86 1.48
CA THR A 56 0.40 -15.94 1.46
C THR A 56 -0.92 -16.70 1.61
N SER A 57 -2.01 -15.98 1.87
CA SER A 57 -3.34 -16.59 1.99
C SER A 57 -3.67 -17.47 0.78
N PRO A 58 -4.22 -18.70 1.00
CA PRO A 58 -4.57 -19.62 -0.08
C PRO A 58 -5.87 -19.23 -0.81
N ARG A 59 -6.39 -18.02 -0.65
CA ARG A 59 -7.52 -17.51 -1.43
C ARG A 59 -7.16 -17.42 -2.90
N LYS A 60 -8.15 -17.70 -3.75
CA LYS A 60 -8.00 -17.59 -5.21
C LYS A 60 -8.95 -16.49 -5.72
N GLU A 61 -8.44 -15.28 -5.81
CA GLU A 61 -9.14 -14.15 -6.42
C GLU A 61 -8.40 -13.80 -7.71
N SER A 62 -9.11 -13.75 -8.83
CA SER A 62 -8.52 -13.34 -10.10
C SER A 62 -8.18 -11.86 -10.11
N ASP A 63 -8.91 -11.05 -9.30
CA ASP A 63 -8.86 -9.60 -9.29
C ASP A 63 -8.99 -9.01 -10.70
N GLU A 64 -9.83 -9.64 -11.54
CA GLU A 64 -10.04 -9.22 -12.92
C GLU A 64 -10.70 -7.85 -12.98
N ILE A 65 -9.97 -6.87 -13.52
CA ILE A 65 -10.41 -5.47 -13.58
C ILE A 65 -11.29 -5.22 -14.80
N LYS A 66 -12.36 -4.45 -14.60
CA LYS A 66 -13.22 -3.93 -15.68
C LYS A 66 -13.18 -2.41 -15.65
N ILE A 67 -12.96 -1.77 -16.79
CA ILE A 67 -13.09 -0.33 -16.96
C ILE A 67 -14.51 -0.06 -17.50
N LEU A 68 -15.30 0.70 -16.76
CA LEU A 68 -16.72 0.92 -17.07
C LEU A 68 -17.00 2.31 -17.70
N SER A 69 -16.07 3.25 -17.56
CA SER A 69 -16.22 4.63 -18.10
C SER A 69 -14.88 5.34 -18.18
N GLY A 70 -14.88 6.53 -18.81
CA GLY A 70 -13.72 7.41 -18.89
C GLY A 70 -12.72 7.05 -20.00
N ILE A 71 -13.07 6.11 -20.88
CA ILE A 71 -12.24 5.63 -21.98
C ILE A 71 -13.05 5.68 -23.30
N ILE A 72 -12.39 6.08 -24.38
CA ILE A 72 -12.90 5.95 -25.76
C ILE A 72 -11.86 5.20 -26.61
N GLU A 73 -12.30 4.64 -27.69
CA GLU A 73 -11.43 4.04 -28.69
C GLU A 73 -11.25 5.03 -29.86
N GLU A 74 -10.00 5.37 -30.15
CA GLU A 74 -9.60 6.25 -31.25
C GLU A 74 -8.36 5.65 -31.93
N ASP A 75 -8.40 5.44 -33.22
CA ASP A 75 -7.31 4.86 -34.04
C ASP A 75 -6.77 3.52 -33.48
N GLY A 76 -7.66 2.66 -33.00
CA GLY A 76 -7.32 1.36 -32.41
C GLY A 76 -6.65 1.43 -31.04
N LYS A 77 -6.64 2.60 -30.38
CA LYS A 77 -6.13 2.83 -29.04
C LYS A 77 -7.25 3.19 -28.08
N LYS A 78 -7.20 2.65 -26.88
CA LYS A 78 -8.07 3.08 -25.77
C LYS A 78 -7.43 4.27 -25.06
N LEU A 79 -8.10 5.42 -25.09
CA LEU A 79 -7.62 6.70 -24.57
C LEU A 79 -8.54 7.22 -23.47
N THR A 80 -7.95 7.80 -22.41
CA THR A 80 -8.71 8.51 -21.39
C THR A 80 -9.39 9.74 -21.96
N THR A 81 -10.60 10.04 -21.46
CA THR A 81 -11.41 11.19 -21.94
C THR A 81 -11.26 12.44 -21.10
N GLY A 82 -10.59 12.37 -19.94
CA GLY A 82 -10.58 13.43 -18.93
C GLY A 82 -11.82 13.45 -18.04
N THR A 83 -12.73 12.48 -18.21
CA THR A 83 -13.91 12.28 -17.35
C THR A 83 -13.66 11.15 -16.36
N PRO A 84 -14.51 10.96 -15.30
CA PRO A 84 -14.27 9.94 -14.31
C PRO A 84 -14.13 8.52 -14.87
N ILE A 85 -13.05 7.83 -14.47
CA ILE A 85 -12.77 6.45 -14.83
C ILE A 85 -13.33 5.55 -13.74
N SER A 86 -14.37 4.77 -14.05
CA SER A 86 -14.97 3.81 -13.14
C SER A 86 -14.36 2.44 -13.33
N LEU A 87 -13.90 1.84 -12.23
CA LEU A 87 -13.25 0.54 -12.17
C LEU A 87 -14.03 -0.41 -11.26
N LEU A 88 -14.12 -1.68 -11.66
CA LEU A 88 -14.84 -2.71 -10.93
C LEU A 88 -14.09 -4.04 -10.94
N ILE A 89 -14.07 -4.73 -9.79
CA ILE A 89 -13.66 -6.13 -9.62
C ILE A 89 -14.81 -6.89 -8.96
N GLU A 90 -15.24 -7.99 -9.56
CA GLU A 90 -16.21 -8.89 -8.96
C GLU A 90 -15.57 -9.75 -7.87
N ASN A 91 -16.28 -9.99 -6.77
CA ASN A 91 -15.82 -10.89 -5.72
C ASN A 91 -16.29 -12.32 -6.02
N THR A 92 -15.34 -13.23 -6.25
CA THR A 92 -15.63 -14.60 -6.71
C THR A 92 -15.40 -15.69 -5.65
N ASP A 93 -14.43 -15.54 -4.74
CA ASP A 93 -14.10 -16.54 -3.69
C ASP A 93 -14.62 -16.12 -2.30
N GLN A 94 -15.95 -16.00 -2.16
CA GLN A 94 -16.62 -15.69 -0.91
C GLN A 94 -17.01 -16.97 -0.17
N ARG A 95 -16.55 -17.14 1.09
CA ARG A 95 -16.94 -18.26 1.96
C ARG A 95 -17.50 -17.73 3.28
N SER A 96 -18.80 -17.45 3.31
CA SER A 96 -19.49 -16.89 4.48
C SER A 96 -19.48 -17.80 5.71
N LYS A 97 -19.36 -19.12 5.52
CA LYS A 97 -19.34 -20.13 6.62
C LYS A 97 -18.10 -20.04 7.52
N ASP A 98 -17.02 -19.41 7.05
CA ASP A 98 -15.75 -19.29 7.80
C ASP A 98 -15.81 -18.26 8.95
N TYR A 99 -16.96 -17.57 9.15
CA TYR A 99 -17.05 -16.39 10.05
C TYR A 99 -18.09 -16.53 11.17
N SER A 100 -18.74 -17.68 11.37
CA SER A 100 -19.77 -17.89 12.39
C SER A 100 -19.30 -17.61 13.81
N ASP A 101 -18.06 -18.00 14.15
CA ASP A 101 -17.49 -17.80 15.49
C ASP A 101 -17.15 -16.33 15.79
N ILE A 102 -17.04 -15.49 14.74
CA ILE A 102 -16.67 -14.08 14.85
C ILE A 102 -17.91 -13.19 15.02
N GLU A 103 -19.11 -13.71 14.74
CA GLU A 103 -20.34 -12.92 14.74
C GLU A 103 -20.62 -12.27 16.09
N GLU A 104 -20.43 -13.02 17.18
CA GLU A 104 -20.73 -12.57 18.53
C GLU A 104 -19.50 -12.06 19.31
N LYS A 105 -18.28 -12.25 18.77
CA LYS A 105 -17.04 -11.91 19.46
C LYS A 105 -16.23 -10.88 18.68
N PHE A 106 -15.36 -10.14 19.37
CA PHE A 106 -14.46 -9.18 18.75
C PHE A 106 -13.04 -9.76 18.70
N ARG A 107 -12.43 -9.77 17.51
CA ARG A 107 -11.02 -10.21 17.38
C ARG A 107 -10.09 -9.17 17.99
N PRO A 108 -9.19 -9.56 18.91
CA PRO A 108 -8.19 -8.65 19.47
C PRO A 108 -7.31 -8.05 18.36
N GLY A 109 -7.01 -6.76 18.47
CA GLY A 109 -6.20 -6.06 17.48
C GLY A 109 -6.84 -5.88 16.08
N HIS A 110 -8.07 -6.35 15.87
CA HIS A 110 -8.86 -6.13 14.65
C HIS A 110 -9.83 -4.95 14.84
N ALA A 111 -10.33 -4.39 13.75
CA ALA A 111 -11.26 -3.26 13.79
C ALA A 111 -12.71 -3.62 14.17
N ASP A 112 -12.98 -4.86 14.57
CA ASP A 112 -14.33 -5.36 14.87
C ASP A 112 -15.06 -4.52 15.93
N TYR A 113 -14.39 -4.29 17.08
CA TYR A 113 -14.96 -3.54 18.20
C TYR A 113 -15.19 -2.07 17.82
N THR A 114 -14.20 -1.44 17.19
CA THR A 114 -14.27 -0.01 16.86
C THR A 114 -15.33 0.30 15.81
N TYR A 115 -15.50 -0.57 14.81
CA TYR A 115 -16.58 -0.42 13.82
C TYR A 115 -17.96 -0.64 14.45
N PHE A 116 -18.11 -1.68 15.26
CA PHE A 116 -19.36 -1.94 15.96
C PHE A 116 -19.72 -0.77 16.89
N SER A 117 -18.77 -0.28 17.68
CA SER A 117 -19.00 0.84 18.59
C SER A 117 -19.34 2.15 17.87
N LYS A 118 -18.74 2.37 16.69
CA LYS A 118 -18.96 3.60 15.91
C LYS A 118 -20.25 3.58 15.12
N TYR A 119 -20.57 2.47 14.47
CA TYR A 119 -21.66 2.39 13.49
C TYR A 119 -22.87 1.59 13.99
N GLY A 120 -22.77 0.92 15.15
CA GLY A 120 -23.82 0.04 15.70
C GLY A 120 -23.94 -1.32 14.98
N ILE A 121 -23.34 -1.44 13.82
CA ILE A 121 -23.33 -2.63 12.97
C ILE A 121 -21.92 -2.88 12.41
N ARG A 122 -21.65 -4.12 12.01
CA ARG A 122 -20.44 -4.48 11.25
C ARG A 122 -20.72 -5.65 10.31
N ASP A 123 -20.04 -5.69 9.18
CA ASP A 123 -20.01 -6.90 8.36
C ASP A 123 -19.03 -7.90 8.98
N VAL A 124 -19.57 -9.02 9.46
CA VAL A 124 -18.76 -10.11 10.06
C VAL A 124 -18.06 -10.96 9.00
N ARG A 125 -18.54 -10.90 7.77
CA ARG A 125 -17.99 -11.65 6.63
C ARG A 125 -16.71 -10.96 6.13
N GLY A 126 -15.54 -11.51 6.51
CA GLY A 126 -14.24 -11.00 6.06
C GLY A 126 -13.90 -9.56 6.46
N GLY A 127 -14.74 -8.89 7.28
CA GLY A 127 -14.48 -7.56 7.81
C GLY A 127 -14.96 -6.39 6.94
N GLY A 128 -15.72 -6.64 5.87
CA GLY A 128 -16.33 -5.57 5.06
C GLY A 128 -15.31 -4.58 4.47
N ARG A 129 -15.55 -3.27 4.66
CA ARG A 129 -14.66 -2.18 4.22
C ARG A 129 -13.31 -2.14 4.92
N GLN A 130 -13.20 -2.71 6.12
CA GLN A 130 -11.93 -2.76 6.88
C GLN A 130 -10.99 -3.89 6.41
N SER A 131 -11.44 -4.73 5.48
CA SER A 131 -10.64 -5.80 4.91
C SER A 131 -9.56 -5.26 3.97
N ALA A 132 -8.37 -5.88 3.98
CA ALA A 132 -7.30 -5.57 3.02
C ALA A 132 -7.70 -5.80 1.54
N ARG A 133 -8.86 -6.42 1.27
CA ARG A 133 -9.42 -6.58 -0.07
C ARG A 133 -9.60 -5.23 -0.79
N GLU A 134 -10.01 -4.18 -0.07
CA GLU A 134 -10.22 -2.83 -0.64
C GLU A 134 -8.95 -2.26 -1.28
N THR A 135 -7.76 -2.69 -0.83
CA THR A 135 -6.49 -2.22 -1.39
C THR A 135 -6.27 -2.58 -2.86
N ALA A 136 -7.05 -3.53 -3.41
CA ALA A 136 -7.05 -3.79 -4.85
C ALA A 136 -7.43 -2.54 -5.64
N MET A 137 -8.41 -1.76 -5.14
CA MET A 137 -8.83 -0.52 -5.80
C MET A 137 -7.80 0.60 -5.69
N ARG A 138 -7.00 0.63 -4.61
CA ARG A 138 -5.85 1.54 -4.49
C ARG A 138 -4.77 1.22 -5.51
N VAL A 139 -4.49 -0.08 -5.72
CA VAL A 139 -3.53 -0.54 -6.72
C VAL A 139 -4.02 -0.23 -8.14
N ALA A 140 -5.31 -0.38 -8.40
CA ALA A 140 -5.91 -0.01 -9.67
C ALA A 140 -5.81 1.50 -9.95
N ALA A 141 -6.11 2.35 -8.96
CA ALA A 141 -5.92 3.80 -9.07
C ALA A 141 -4.44 4.18 -9.24
N GLY A 142 -3.53 3.52 -8.51
CA GLY A 142 -2.08 3.71 -8.62
C GLY A 142 -1.53 3.35 -10.00
N ALA A 143 -2.11 2.35 -10.68
CA ALA A 143 -1.73 2.02 -12.05
C ALA A 143 -2.05 3.17 -13.04
N ILE A 144 -3.19 3.84 -12.87
CA ILE A 144 -3.55 5.04 -13.64
C ILE A 144 -2.61 6.21 -13.27
N ALA A 145 -2.34 6.41 -11.99
CA ALA A 145 -1.43 7.45 -11.51
C ALA A 145 -0.03 7.35 -12.15
N ARG A 146 0.50 6.13 -12.27
CA ARG A 146 1.79 5.87 -12.94
C ARG A 146 1.81 6.32 -14.42
N LYS A 147 0.69 6.29 -15.11
CA LYS A 147 0.58 6.78 -16.50
C LYS A 147 0.71 8.31 -16.59
N ILE A 148 0.38 9.03 -15.52
CA ILE A 148 0.57 10.49 -15.41
C ILE A 148 2.04 10.84 -15.14
N LEU A 149 2.80 9.88 -14.58
CA LEU A 149 4.20 10.01 -14.14
C LEU A 149 5.15 9.15 -15.01
N PRO A 150 5.30 9.39 -16.32
CA PRO A 150 5.95 8.45 -17.25
C PRO A 150 7.45 8.22 -16.95
N LYS A 151 8.11 9.17 -16.28
CA LYS A 151 9.55 9.12 -15.96
C LYS A 151 9.83 8.62 -14.53
N VAL A 152 8.83 8.59 -13.69
CA VAL A 152 9.01 8.22 -12.27
C VAL A 152 8.95 6.70 -12.16
N GLU A 153 9.98 6.13 -11.58
CA GLU A 153 10.09 4.71 -11.25
C GLU A 153 9.81 4.52 -9.76
N ILE A 154 8.84 3.68 -9.42
CA ILE A 154 8.46 3.41 -8.03
C ILE A 154 8.62 1.93 -7.79
N LYS A 155 9.48 1.57 -6.84
CA LYS A 155 9.80 0.18 -6.51
C LYS A 155 9.78 -0.03 -5.01
N GLY A 156 9.11 -1.08 -4.58
CA GLY A 156 9.02 -1.47 -3.17
C GLY A 156 9.77 -2.75 -2.88
N ALA A 157 10.29 -2.86 -1.66
CA ALA A 157 10.97 -4.03 -1.14
C ALA A 157 10.55 -4.29 0.31
N LEU A 158 10.47 -5.56 0.69
CA LEU A 158 10.37 -5.97 2.09
C LEU A 158 11.77 -5.97 2.68
N VAL A 159 12.03 -5.10 3.65
CA VAL A 159 13.36 -4.92 4.26
C VAL A 159 13.47 -5.54 5.66
N GLN A 160 12.34 -5.95 6.23
CA GLN A 160 12.31 -6.70 7.49
C GLN A 160 11.06 -7.57 7.55
N LEU A 161 11.21 -8.81 8.01
CA LEU A 161 10.14 -9.76 8.29
C LEU A 161 10.25 -10.23 9.74
N GLY A 162 9.27 -9.85 10.59
CA GLY A 162 9.38 -10.08 12.03
C GLY A 162 10.63 -9.42 12.59
N GLU A 163 11.51 -10.22 13.22
CA GLU A 163 12.78 -9.76 13.79
C GLU A 163 13.95 -9.78 12.77
N HIS A 164 13.77 -10.41 11.61
CA HIS A 164 14.83 -10.63 10.62
C HIS A 164 14.91 -9.49 9.61
N LYS A 165 15.98 -8.71 9.67
CA LYS A 165 16.28 -7.62 8.71
C LYS A 165 17.14 -8.13 7.57
N ILE A 166 17.07 -7.45 6.42
CA ILE A 166 18.01 -7.63 5.32
C ILE A 166 19.42 -7.13 5.71
N ASN A 167 20.46 -7.64 5.03
CA ASN A 167 21.74 -6.94 4.96
C ASN A 167 21.72 -5.98 3.76
N ARG A 168 21.85 -4.69 3.99
CA ARG A 168 21.79 -3.66 2.95
C ARG A 168 22.95 -3.74 1.95
N GLU A 169 24.07 -4.35 2.32
CA GLU A 169 25.21 -4.59 1.41
C GLU A 169 24.87 -5.59 0.30
N ASN A 170 23.87 -6.46 0.54
CA ASN A 170 23.39 -7.46 -0.41
C ASN A 170 22.23 -6.98 -1.28
N TRP A 171 21.95 -5.67 -1.29
CA TRP A 171 20.79 -5.11 -2.02
C TRP A 171 20.91 -5.34 -3.52
N ASP A 172 19.97 -6.10 -4.09
CA ASP A 172 19.82 -6.35 -5.53
C ASP A 172 18.41 -6.00 -6.01
N ASP A 173 18.27 -4.86 -6.70
CA ASP A 173 17.02 -4.41 -7.30
C ASP A 173 16.41 -5.46 -8.26
N SER A 174 17.27 -6.24 -8.95
CA SER A 174 16.82 -7.24 -9.92
C SER A 174 16.23 -8.49 -9.27
N PHE A 175 16.50 -8.71 -7.99
CA PHE A 175 16.05 -9.88 -7.23
C PHE A 175 14.69 -9.69 -6.59
N ILE A 176 14.26 -8.45 -6.32
CA ILE A 176 13.03 -8.11 -5.58
C ILE A 176 11.80 -8.84 -6.14
N GLU A 177 11.59 -8.82 -7.44
CA GLU A 177 10.41 -9.44 -8.07
C GLU A 177 10.59 -10.94 -8.37
N LYS A 178 11.76 -11.53 -8.07
CA LYS A 178 12.06 -12.93 -8.37
C LYS A 178 11.84 -13.89 -7.19
N ASN A 179 11.41 -13.37 -6.05
CA ASN A 179 11.15 -14.15 -4.84
C ASN A 179 9.78 -13.86 -4.23
N ALA A 180 9.33 -14.77 -3.37
CA ALA A 180 7.99 -14.71 -2.77
C ALA A 180 7.80 -13.59 -1.74
N PHE A 181 8.88 -12.93 -1.31
CA PHE A 181 8.87 -11.97 -0.21
C PHE A 181 9.13 -10.53 -0.65
N TRP A 182 9.45 -10.28 -1.92
CA TRP A 182 9.92 -8.96 -2.39
C TRP A 182 11.22 -8.53 -1.68
N SER A 183 12.02 -9.49 -1.24
CA SER A 183 13.31 -9.18 -0.61
C SER A 183 14.32 -8.72 -1.66
N PRO A 184 15.08 -7.65 -1.38
CA PRO A 184 16.22 -7.25 -2.20
C PRO A 184 17.49 -8.03 -1.86
N ASP A 185 17.49 -8.85 -0.78
CA ASP A 185 18.63 -9.59 -0.26
C ASP A 185 18.40 -11.09 -0.43
N PRO A 186 19.13 -11.75 -1.35
CA PRO A 186 18.99 -13.19 -1.58
C PRO A 186 19.29 -14.05 -0.34
N THR A 187 20.11 -13.56 0.58
CA THR A 187 20.55 -14.35 1.76
C THR A 187 19.43 -14.47 2.82
N THR A 188 18.39 -13.66 2.74
CA THR A 188 17.27 -13.69 3.69
C THR A 188 16.25 -14.79 3.39
N ILE A 189 16.21 -15.33 2.17
CA ILE A 189 15.08 -16.15 1.69
C ILE A 189 14.89 -17.40 2.56
N GLU A 190 15.92 -18.19 2.77
CA GLU A 190 15.82 -19.41 3.59
C GLU A 190 15.43 -19.12 5.04
N ILE A 191 15.94 -18.02 5.59
CA ILE A 191 15.63 -17.57 6.96
C ILE A 191 14.14 -17.20 7.06
N TRP A 192 13.64 -16.41 6.11
CA TRP A 192 12.26 -15.94 6.12
C TRP A 192 11.27 -17.07 5.80
N GLU A 193 11.61 -17.99 4.92
CA GLU A 193 10.80 -19.17 4.64
C GLU A 193 10.59 -20.00 5.92
N LYS A 194 11.69 -20.35 6.60
CA LYS A 194 11.65 -21.11 7.85
C LYS A 194 10.85 -20.39 8.93
N TYR A 195 11.07 -19.09 9.08
CA TYR A 195 10.36 -18.28 10.07
C TYR A 195 8.84 -18.25 9.83
N ILE A 196 8.40 -18.06 8.58
CA ILE A 196 6.97 -18.09 8.24
C ILE A 196 6.37 -19.49 8.40
N GLU A 197 7.10 -20.56 8.05
CA GLU A 197 6.64 -21.95 8.25
C GLU A 197 6.44 -22.26 9.74
N ASP A 198 7.33 -21.82 10.60
CA ASP A 198 7.20 -21.96 12.06
C ASP A 198 6.00 -21.17 12.60
N LEU A 199 5.77 -19.95 12.12
CA LEU A 199 4.58 -19.16 12.50
C LEU A 199 3.28 -19.85 12.06
N ILE A 200 3.21 -20.36 10.83
CA ILE A 200 2.04 -21.10 10.33
C ILE A 200 1.76 -22.33 11.19
N LYS A 201 2.80 -23.09 11.54
CA LYS A 201 2.70 -24.29 12.39
C LYS A 201 2.18 -23.95 13.78
N ASN A 202 2.63 -22.84 14.35
CA ASN A 202 2.23 -22.37 15.68
C ASN A 202 0.89 -21.60 15.67
N GLY A 203 0.32 -21.34 14.50
CA GLY A 203 -0.93 -20.57 14.37
C GLY A 203 -0.80 -19.10 14.72
N ASP A 204 0.37 -18.51 14.46
CA ASP A 204 0.71 -17.13 14.78
C ASP A 204 1.01 -16.31 13.51
N SER A 205 1.45 -15.07 13.66
CA SER A 205 1.72 -14.12 12.57
C SER A 205 2.84 -13.16 12.94
N CYS A 206 3.44 -12.51 11.95
CA CYS A 206 4.44 -11.47 12.16
C CYS A 206 4.11 -10.17 11.43
N GLY A 207 4.79 -9.11 11.86
CA GLY A 207 4.84 -7.82 11.17
C GLY A 207 5.96 -7.76 10.13
N ALA A 208 6.06 -6.62 9.45
CA ALA A 208 7.10 -6.37 8.45
C ALA A 208 7.42 -4.88 8.35
N ILE A 209 8.59 -4.56 7.79
CA ILE A 209 8.92 -3.22 7.31
C ILE A 209 9.11 -3.28 5.80
N ILE A 210 8.47 -2.36 5.11
CA ILE A 210 8.55 -2.17 3.67
C ILE A 210 9.25 -0.85 3.41
N GLU A 211 10.13 -0.82 2.40
CA GLU A 211 10.75 0.39 1.88
C GLU A 211 10.29 0.60 0.44
N ILE A 212 9.84 1.82 0.12
CA ILE A 212 9.51 2.23 -1.24
C ILE A 212 10.50 3.31 -1.65
N ILE A 213 11.08 3.14 -2.84
CA ILE A 213 11.96 4.11 -3.47
C ILE A 213 11.28 4.62 -4.74
N ALA A 214 11.09 5.94 -4.84
CA ALA A 214 10.62 6.59 -6.05
C ALA A 214 11.77 7.38 -6.67
N LYS A 215 12.23 6.94 -7.86
CA LYS A 215 13.32 7.54 -8.61
C LYS A 215 12.80 8.50 -9.68
N ASN A 216 13.64 9.44 -10.11
CA ASN A 216 13.33 10.43 -11.16
C ASN A 216 12.12 11.31 -10.84
N VAL A 217 11.88 11.57 -9.56
CA VAL A 217 10.81 12.48 -9.15
C VAL A 217 11.23 13.92 -9.49
N PRO A 218 10.40 14.70 -10.21
CA PRO A 218 10.70 16.10 -10.50
C PRO A 218 10.94 16.91 -9.22
N ILE A 219 11.83 17.91 -9.30
CA ILE A 219 11.96 18.92 -8.25
C ILE A 219 10.69 19.77 -8.21
N GLY A 220 10.24 20.15 -7.02
CA GLY A 220 9.15 21.12 -6.87
C GLY A 220 7.80 20.51 -6.50
N LEU A 221 7.67 19.18 -6.42
CA LEU A 221 6.41 18.57 -5.99
C LEU A 221 6.22 18.71 -4.48
N GLY A 222 5.08 19.19 -4.08
CA GLY A 222 4.74 19.51 -2.69
C GLY A 222 4.45 20.99 -2.52
N ALA A 223 3.94 21.37 -1.36
CA ALA A 223 3.65 22.76 -1.04
C ALA A 223 3.81 23.03 0.47
N PRO A 224 4.37 24.19 0.89
CA PRO A 224 4.28 24.62 2.26
C PRO A 224 2.81 25.04 2.55
N VAL A 225 2.30 24.99 3.73
CA VAL A 225 2.78 24.49 5.01
C VAL A 225 2.13 23.14 5.29
N TYR A 226 0.85 22.98 4.90
CA TYR A 226 0.02 21.80 5.18
C TYR A 226 -0.04 20.80 4.02
N GLY A 227 0.32 21.22 2.79
CA GLY A 227 0.41 20.37 1.60
C GLY A 227 1.80 19.80 1.36
N LYS A 228 2.59 19.57 2.41
CA LYS A 228 3.92 18.98 2.30
C LYS A 228 3.87 17.60 1.69
N LEU A 229 4.79 17.31 0.77
CA LEU A 229 4.86 16.03 0.09
C LEU A 229 5.08 14.86 1.07
N ASP A 230 5.99 15.00 2.03
CA ASP A 230 6.25 14.01 3.08
C ASP A 230 5.01 13.75 3.96
N ALA A 231 4.26 14.81 4.32
CA ALA A 231 3.04 14.70 5.10
C ALA A 231 1.92 13.97 4.33
N GLU A 232 1.73 14.28 3.03
CA GLU A 232 0.72 13.61 2.21
C GLU A 232 1.13 12.17 1.87
N ILE A 233 2.41 11.88 1.67
CA ILE A 233 2.96 10.52 1.59
C ILE A 233 2.65 9.75 2.88
N ALA A 234 2.99 10.32 4.04
CA ALA A 234 2.72 9.68 5.33
C ALA A 234 1.23 9.42 5.54
N ASN A 235 0.34 10.36 5.18
CA ASN A 235 -1.10 10.19 5.21
C ASN A 235 -1.57 9.04 4.30
N GLY A 236 -1.10 9.00 3.05
CA GLY A 236 -1.43 7.96 2.09
C GLY A 236 -1.02 6.57 2.59
N ILE A 237 0.22 6.43 3.03
CA ILE A 237 0.78 5.17 3.54
C ILE A 237 0.13 4.76 4.87
N MET A 238 -0.07 5.68 5.83
CA MET A 238 -0.73 5.39 7.11
C MET A 238 -2.18 4.94 6.92
N SER A 239 -2.83 5.32 5.83
CA SER A 239 -4.19 4.88 5.49
C SER A 239 -4.28 3.40 5.05
N ILE A 240 -3.15 2.75 4.73
CA ILE A 240 -3.11 1.34 4.36
C ILE A 240 -3.42 0.49 5.59
N ASN A 241 -4.24 -0.56 5.41
CA ASN A 241 -4.60 -1.48 6.49
C ASN A 241 -3.36 -2.05 7.16
N ALA A 242 -3.39 -2.11 8.50
CA ALA A 242 -2.33 -2.62 9.39
C ALA A 242 -1.04 -1.79 9.45
N VAL A 243 -0.88 -0.70 8.73
CA VAL A 243 0.25 0.23 8.91
C VAL A 243 0.19 0.87 10.29
N LYS A 244 1.36 1.00 10.95
CA LYS A 244 1.52 1.55 12.31
C LYS A 244 2.63 2.57 12.44
N GLY A 245 3.45 2.76 11.44
CA GLY A 245 4.51 3.75 11.42
C GLY A 245 4.94 4.06 10.01
N VAL A 246 5.38 5.29 9.77
CA VAL A 246 5.93 5.77 8.49
C VAL A 246 7.16 6.59 8.78
N GLU A 247 8.20 6.41 7.99
CA GLU A 247 9.45 7.16 8.02
C GLU A 247 9.79 7.67 6.63
N ILE A 248 10.33 8.87 6.55
CA ILE A 248 10.86 9.48 5.33
C ILE A 248 12.37 9.70 5.53
N GLY A 249 13.20 9.27 4.57
CA GLY A 249 14.66 9.33 4.70
C GLY A 249 15.16 8.59 5.94
N ASN A 250 15.97 9.24 6.78
CA ASN A 250 16.47 8.66 8.03
C ASN A 250 15.38 8.42 9.08
N GLY A 251 14.20 9.05 8.94
CA GLY A 251 13.08 8.85 9.85
C GLY A 251 13.45 9.11 11.30
N PHE A 252 13.16 8.16 12.20
CA PHE A 252 13.47 8.29 13.64
C PHE A 252 14.96 8.30 13.95
N GLU A 253 15.81 7.76 13.08
CA GLU A 253 17.27 7.77 13.28
C GLU A 253 17.83 9.20 13.24
N ALA A 254 17.20 10.12 12.51
CA ALA A 254 17.56 11.53 12.48
C ALA A 254 17.64 12.18 13.86
N ALA A 255 16.90 11.66 14.87
CA ALA A 255 16.97 12.16 16.25
C ALA A 255 18.28 11.80 16.97
N THR A 256 19.05 10.85 16.48
CA THR A 256 20.29 10.36 17.10
C THR A 256 21.55 10.89 16.43
N ILE A 257 21.42 11.53 15.25
CA ILE A 257 22.54 12.03 14.44
C ILE A 257 22.72 13.54 14.67
N LYS A 258 23.95 14.00 14.56
CA LYS A 258 24.25 15.45 14.65
C LYS A 258 23.82 16.16 13.36
N GLY A 259 23.48 17.44 13.45
CA GLY A 259 23.07 18.23 12.29
C GLY A 259 24.12 18.25 11.17
N SER A 260 25.41 18.28 11.48
CA SER A 260 26.50 18.20 10.50
C SER A 260 26.58 16.87 9.76
N GLU A 261 26.13 15.79 10.38
CA GLU A 261 26.13 14.44 9.80
C GLU A 261 24.81 14.18 9.03
N ASN A 262 23.71 14.80 9.47
CA ASN A 262 22.40 14.68 8.84
C ASN A 262 22.19 15.60 7.62
N SER A 263 23.05 16.62 7.46
CA SER A 263 22.95 17.56 6.34
C SER A 263 23.25 16.88 5.01
N ASP A 264 22.32 16.97 4.05
CA ASP A 264 22.54 16.54 2.68
C ASP A 264 23.33 17.63 1.95
N GLN A 265 24.69 17.56 2.02
CA GLN A 265 25.58 18.55 1.44
C GLN A 265 25.43 18.59 -0.08
N MET A 266 25.55 19.80 -0.66
CA MET A 266 25.31 20.04 -2.07
C MET A 266 26.59 20.35 -2.82
N PHE A 267 26.65 19.88 -4.06
CA PHE A 267 27.72 20.22 -5.00
C PHE A 267 27.17 20.34 -6.43
N MET A 268 27.92 20.99 -7.31
CA MET A 268 27.53 21.09 -8.71
C MET A 268 28.02 19.85 -9.50
N LYS A 269 27.09 19.17 -10.18
CA LYS A 269 27.40 18.10 -11.13
C LYS A 269 27.03 18.58 -12.53
N GLY A 270 28.01 19.10 -13.25
CA GLY A 270 27.76 19.89 -14.46
C GLY A 270 26.99 21.16 -14.10
N ASP A 271 25.88 21.40 -14.78
CA ASP A 271 25.04 22.60 -14.59
C ASP A 271 23.89 22.38 -13.60
N GLN A 272 23.84 21.23 -12.92
CA GLN A 272 22.78 20.88 -11.99
C GLN A 272 23.32 20.68 -10.57
N PRO A 273 22.62 21.21 -9.53
CA PRO A 273 22.90 20.84 -8.15
C PRO A 273 22.69 19.34 -7.92
N SER A 274 23.54 18.74 -7.12
CA SER A 274 23.49 17.37 -6.66
C SER A 274 23.77 17.27 -5.17
N PHE A 275 23.55 16.13 -4.57
CA PHE A 275 23.67 15.93 -3.13
C PHE A 275 24.63 14.77 -2.84
N GLU A 276 25.41 14.87 -1.76
CA GLU A 276 26.33 13.83 -1.32
C GLU A 276 25.60 12.67 -0.63
N THR A 277 24.52 12.98 0.10
CA THR A 277 23.69 12.03 0.85
C THR A 277 22.22 12.28 0.56
N ASN A 278 21.35 11.42 1.06
CA ASN A 278 19.88 11.54 0.95
C ASN A 278 19.20 11.25 2.30
N ASN A 279 19.72 11.86 3.36
CA ASN A 279 19.22 11.69 4.73
C ASN A 279 17.77 12.17 4.88
N SER A 280 17.42 13.23 4.14
CA SER A 280 16.06 13.80 4.11
C SER A 280 15.08 12.99 3.26
N GLY A 281 15.54 11.95 2.56
CA GLY A 281 14.69 11.05 1.77
C GLY A 281 14.00 11.73 0.59
N GLY A 282 14.69 12.68 -0.07
CA GLY A 282 14.23 13.34 -1.30
C GLY A 282 13.25 14.50 -1.09
N VAL A 283 12.99 14.91 0.17
CA VAL A 283 12.03 15.98 0.50
C VAL A 283 12.67 17.00 1.43
N LEU A 284 12.73 18.27 1.01
CA LEU A 284 13.22 19.38 1.79
C LEU A 284 12.13 20.46 1.94
N GLY A 285 11.81 20.82 3.18
CA GLY A 285 10.75 21.79 3.46
C GLY A 285 9.35 21.37 2.98
N GLY A 286 9.14 20.08 2.75
CA GLY A 286 7.89 19.52 2.21
C GLY A 286 7.80 19.51 0.69
N ILE A 287 8.92 19.79 -0.01
CA ILE A 287 9.00 19.86 -1.47
C ILE A 287 10.07 18.87 -1.95
N SER A 288 9.83 18.17 -3.06
CA SER A 288 10.79 17.24 -3.64
C SER A 288 12.07 17.93 -4.09
N SER A 289 13.21 17.37 -3.74
CA SER A 289 14.56 17.91 -4.06
C SER A 289 15.11 17.41 -5.40
N GLY A 290 14.45 16.47 -6.06
CA GLY A 290 14.97 15.76 -7.24
C GLY A 290 15.80 14.52 -6.90
N GLN A 291 16.08 14.28 -5.62
CA GLN A 291 16.65 13.03 -5.15
C GLN A 291 15.58 11.93 -5.08
N ASP A 292 16.01 10.69 -4.92
CA ASP A 292 15.10 9.56 -4.70
C ASP A 292 14.25 9.80 -3.44
N ILE A 293 12.93 9.64 -3.57
CA ILE A 293 12.06 9.66 -2.39
C ILE A 293 12.12 8.28 -1.74
N VAL A 294 12.54 8.25 -0.47
CA VAL A 294 12.71 7.03 0.31
C VAL A 294 11.71 7.02 1.46
N VAL A 295 10.81 6.04 1.44
CA VAL A 295 9.73 5.89 2.43
C VAL A 295 9.79 4.50 3.04
N ARG A 296 9.83 4.40 4.38
CA ARG A 296 9.67 3.13 5.10
C ARG A 296 8.37 3.12 5.88
N PHE A 297 7.74 1.96 5.99
CA PHE A 297 6.56 1.83 6.82
C PHE A 297 6.45 0.45 7.46
N ALA A 298 5.92 0.45 8.70
CA ALA A 298 5.76 -0.73 9.51
C ALA A 298 4.33 -1.28 9.42
N ILE A 299 4.22 -2.57 9.15
CA ILE A 299 2.98 -3.35 9.16
C ILE A 299 2.95 -4.18 10.44
N LYS A 300 1.85 -4.07 11.20
CA LYS A 300 1.64 -4.91 12.38
C LYS A 300 1.32 -6.36 11.99
N PRO A 301 1.53 -7.34 12.89
CA PRO A 301 1.10 -8.72 12.69
C PRO A 301 -0.39 -8.83 12.35
N THR A 302 -0.76 -9.85 11.58
CA THR A 302 -2.17 -10.20 11.30
C THR A 302 -2.90 -10.51 12.60
N SER A 303 -4.02 -9.84 12.85
CA SER A 303 -4.79 -10.01 14.10
C SER A 303 -5.61 -11.31 14.15
N SER A 304 -5.89 -11.90 13.00
CA SER A 304 -6.67 -13.14 12.88
C SER A 304 -5.71 -14.33 12.92
N ILE A 305 -5.47 -14.86 14.12
CA ILE A 305 -4.57 -15.99 14.37
C ILE A 305 -5.32 -17.18 14.96
N ARG A 306 -4.72 -18.38 14.85
CA ARG A 306 -5.30 -19.62 15.35
C ARG A 306 -5.05 -19.82 16.84
N SER A 307 -4.03 -19.16 17.41
CA SER A 307 -3.79 -19.17 18.85
C SER A 307 -4.96 -18.58 19.59
N ASN A 308 -5.32 -19.21 20.72
CA ASN A 308 -6.45 -18.77 21.53
C ASN A 308 -6.14 -17.41 22.19
N GLN A 309 -7.06 -16.46 22.09
CA GLN A 309 -6.90 -15.09 22.60
C GLN A 309 -8.08 -14.69 23.49
N LYS A 310 -7.80 -14.00 24.59
CA LYS A 310 -8.83 -13.39 25.43
C LYS A 310 -9.51 -12.23 24.72
N THR A 311 -10.83 -12.15 24.82
CA THR A 311 -11.64 -11.09 24.21
C THR A 311 -12.94 -10.87 24.98
N VAL A 312 -13.81 -10.02 24.41
CA VAL A 312 -15.17 -9.80 24.89
C VAL A 312 -16.17 -10.06 23.75
N ASN A 313 -17.38 -10.45 24.13
CA ASN A 313 -18.48 -10.60 23.16
C ASN A 313 -19.34 -9.32 23.10
N LYS A 314 -20.32 -9.27 22.18
CA LYS A 314 -21.27 -8.15 22.02
C LYS A 314 -22.08 -7.85 23.27
N SER A 315 -22.32 -8.84 24.14
CA SER A 315 -23.04 -8.66 25.41
C SER A 315 -22.15 -8.20 26.57
N GLY A 316 -20.89 -7.85 26.32
CA GLY A 316 -19.95 -7.34 27.31
C GLY A 316 -19.37 -8.40 28.26
N LYS A 317 -19.42 -9.69 27.88
CA LYS A 317 -18.86 -10.78 28.69
C LYS A 317 -17.47 -11.17 28.21
N ASN A 318 -16.56 -11.44 29.15
CA ASN A 318 -15.26 -12.01 28.86
C ASN A 318 -15.40 -13.39 28.21
N THR A 319 -14.61 -13.65 27.17
CA THR A 319 -14.61 -14.90 26.41
C THR A 319 -13.23 -15.11 25.77
N GLU A 320 -13.10 -16.18 25.02
CA GLU A 320 -11.92 -16.47 24.21
C GLU A 320 -12.29 -16.67 22.74
N ILE A 321 -11.33 -16.41 21.86
CA ILE A 321 -11.50 -16.59 20.44
C ILE A 321 -10.22 -17.20 19.83
N SER A 322 -10.42 -18.13 18.90
CA SER A 322 -9.40 -18.65 17.98
C SER A 322 -9.92 -18.45 16.56
N THR A 323 -9.23 -17.67 15.78
CA THR A 323 -9.72 -17.33 14.42
C THR A 323 -9.32 -18.40 13.44
N LYS A 324 -10.27 -19.22 13.05
CA LYS A 324 -10.10 -20.18 11.94
C LYS A 324 -10.36 -19.44 10.63
N GLY A 325 -9.48 -19.60 9.64
CA GLY A 325 -9.65 -18.93 8.34
C GLY A 325 -8.38 -18.94 7.51
N ARG A 326 -8.50 -18.39 6.29
CA ARG A 326 -7.41 -18.27 5.31
C ARG A 326 -6.76 -16.87 5.41
N HIS A 327 -5.94 -16.68 6.44
CA HIS A 327 -5.26 -15.41 6.69
C HIS A 327 -3.81 -15.46 6.24
N ASP A 328 -3.27 -14.30 5.84
CA ASP A 328 -1.85 -14.15 5.57
C ASP A 328 -1.07 -14.24 6.89
N PRO A 329 -0.01 -15.07 7.02
CA PRO A 329 0.87 -15.07 8.19
C PRO A 329 1.62 -13.75 8.34
N CYS A 330 1.88 -13.06 7.22
CA CYS A 330 2.39 -11.70 7.18
C CYS A 330 1.74 -10.92 6.03
N VAL A 331 0.91 -9.93 6.35
CA VAL A 331 0.26 -9.08 5.33
C VAL A 331 1.24 -8.12 4.66
N GLY A 332 2.45 -7.94 5.23
CA GLY A 332 3.51 -7.10 4.66
C GLY A 332 3.92 -7.50 3.25
N ILE A 333 3.95 -8.80 2.96
CA ILE A 333 4.28 -9.33 1.62
C ILE A 333 3.35 -8.73 0.55
N ARG A 334 2.06 -8.63 0.85
CA ARG A 334 1.06 -8.08 -0.08
C ARG A 334 0.94 -6.55 -0.02
N ALA A 335 1.52 -5.93 0.99
CA ALA A 335 1.48 -4.48 1.15
C ALA A 335 2.51 -3.74 0.29
N VAL A 336 3.52 -4.43 -0.23
CA VAL A 336 4.54 -3.82 -1.12
C VAL A 336 3.88 -3.15 -2.33
N PRO A 337 3.13 -3.82 -3.22
CA PRO A 337 2.46 -3.18 -4.35
C PRO A 337 1.40 -2.14 -3.95
N VAL A 338 0.82 -2.24 -2.74
CA VAL A 338 -0.11 -1.23 -2.23
C VAL A 338 0.62 0.04 -1.83
N GLY A 339 1.77 -0.07 -1.18
CA GLY A 339 2.64 1.07 -0.85
C GLY A 339 3.10 1.81 -2.11
N GLU A 340 3.59 1.07 -3.11
CA GLU A 340 3.96 1.63 -4.41
C GLU A 340 2.80 2.40 -5.06
N ALA A 341 1.60 1.84 -5.03
CA ALA A 341 0.41 2.46 -5.62
C ALA A 341 0.03 3.76 -4.90
N MET A 342 0.10 3.79 -3.57
CA MET A 342 -0.21 5.01 -2.81
C MET A 342 0.81 6.12 -3.06
N ILE A 343 2.12 5.78 -3.15
CA ILE A 343 3.15 6.74 -3.56
C ILE A 343 2.86 7.30 -4.97
N ALA A 344 2.49 6.42 -5.92
CA ALA A 344 2.12 6.87 -7.26
C ALA A 344 0.94 7.84 -7.26
N CYS A 345 -0.11 7.56 -6.46
CA CYS A 345 -1.28 8.44 -6.34
C CYS A 345 -0.92 9.81 -5.76
N VAL A 346 -0.10 9.85 -4.70
CA VAL A 346 0.35 11.10 -4.08
C VAL A 346 1.20 11.92 -5.07
N LEU A 347 2.18 11.27 -5.72
CA LEU A 347 3.05 11.96 -6.67
C LEU A 347 2.27 12.48 -7.89
N ALA A 348 1.29 11.72 -8.41
CA ALA A 348 0.45 12.17 -9.52
C ALA A 348 -0.41 13.38 -9.13
N ASP A 349 -0.97 13.39 -7.92
CA ASP A 349 -1.74 14.53 -7.41
C ASP A 349 -0.87 15.78 -7.31
N HIS A 350 0.30 15.68 -6.69
CA HIS A 350 1.24 16.80 -6.60
C HIS A 350 1.78 17.25 -7.95
N PHE A 351 2.03 16.33 -8.88
CA PHE A 351 2.46 16.66 -10.24
C PHE A 351 1.41 17.48 -10.99
N LEU A 352 0.13 17.12 -10.88
CA LEU A 352 -0.95 17.89 -11.50
C LEU A 352 -1.14 19.25 -10.81
N ARG A 353 -0.99 19.32 -9.48
CA ARG A 353 -1.07 20.58 -8.72
C ARG A 353 0.08 21.51 -9.09
N ASP A 354 1.30 21.00 -9.23
CA ASP A 354 2.46 21.77 -9.67
C ASP A 354 2.23 22.36 -11.06
N ARG A 355 1.78 21.54 -12.02
CA ARG A 355 1.43 22.00 -13.37
C ARG A 355 0.32 23.04 -13.40
N ALA A 356 -0.64 22.97 -12.49
CA ALA A 356 -1.72 23.96 -12.39
C ALA A 356 -1.24 25.30 -11.80
N GLN A 357 -0.18 25.29 -11.03
CA GLN A 357 0.36 26.46 -10.35
C GLN A 357 1.51 27.13 -11.10
N ASN A 358 2.36 26.35 -11.76
CA ASN A 358 3.65 26.78 -12.32
C ASN A 358 3.75 26.63 -13.85
N SER A 359 2.64 26.47 -14.58
CA SER A 359 2.60 26.34 -16.04
C SER A 359 2.67 27.67 -16.78
#